data_aa6cfcc9707852f9fd6aba1eee294517
#
_entry.id   aa6cfcc9707852f9fd6aba1eee294517
#
_cell.length_a   1.000
_cell.length_b   1.000
_cell.length_c   1.000
_cell.angle_alpha   90.00
_cell.angle_beta   90.00
_cell.angle_gamma   90.00
#
_symmetry.space_group_name_H-M   'P 1'
#
loop_
_entity.id
_entity.type
_entity.pdbx_description
1 polymer ?
#
loop_
_entity_poly.entity_id
_entity_poly.type
_entity_poly.pdbx_seq_one_letter_code
_entity_poly.pdbx_strand_id
1 'polypeptide(L)'
;SIGKWFTPSVGGRLNYGGMQFNDCNNSSQDYQYLRADLMWNVLGNLYKDDVHTLARWSVIPYVGVGMLHNKVNAHKPFAISYGIQGQYHLSPRIAVTAEIGNMTTMQDFDGYGKAHRLGDHLLSASLGLSVRIGKTGWKRVIDARPYIAQNEWLSAYAASLSDSNSRYHAQHDRDCQPLEQLRKILAIEGLLDKYGHLFSDDAASSVTNGYPR
;
A
#
# COMPACT_ATOMS: atom_id res chain seq x y z
N SER A 1 3.13 26.62 0.71
CA SER A 1 3.80 25.32 0.75
C SER A 1 3.42 24.46 -0.44
N ILE A 2 4.37 23.68 -0.94
CA ILE A 2 4.16 22.72 -2.02
C ILE A 2 4.72 21.39 -1.52
N GLY A 3 3.94 20.31 -1.58
CA GLY A 3 4.33 19.00 -1.11
C GLY A 3 3.95 17.89 -2.07
N LYS A 4 4.68 16.77 -1.96
CA LYS A 4 4.41 15.56 -2.70
C LYS A 4 4.47 14.36 -1.76
N TRP A 5 3.46 13.52 -1.84
CA TRP A 5 3.46 12.22 -1.18
C TRP A 5 4.17 11.21 -2.08
N PHE A 6 5.12 10.47 -1.52
CA PHE A 6 5.85 9.40 -2.20
C PHE A 6 5.20 8.04 -1.95
N THR A 7 4.62 7.89 -0.76
CA THR A 7 3.84 6.74 -0.32
C THR A 7 2.57 7.23 0.38
N PRO A 8 1.58 6.39 0.68
CA PRO A 8 0.42 6.80 1.48
C PRO A 8 0.80 7.38 2.84
N SER A 9 1.96 7.04 3.36
CA SER A 9 2.41 7.41 4.70
C SER A 9 3.56 8.42 4.72
N VAL A 10 4.36 8.51 3.67
CA VAL A 10 5.56 9.35 3.65
C VAL A 10 5.49 10.35 2.50
N GLY A 11 5.74 11.59 2.81
CA GLY A 11 5.78 12.69 1.85
C GLY A 11 6.87 13.70 2.15
N GLY A 12 7.15 14.55 1.19
CA GLY A 12 8.03 15.69 1.34
C GLY A 12 7.32 17.00 1.02
N ARG A 13 7.69 18.09 1.70
CA ARG A 13 7.12 19.41 1.52
C ARG A 13 8.20 20.47 1.51
N LEU A 14 8.09 21.39 0.59
CA LEU A 14 8.83 22.67 0.59
C LEU A 14 7.89 23.76 1.08
N ASN A 15 8.31 24.48 2.07
CA ASN A 15 7.55 25.56 2.67
C ASN A 15 8.36 26.85 2.59
N TYR A 16 7.78 27.87 1.97
CA TYR A 16 8.28 29.23 1.94
C TYR A 16 7.24 30.13 2.59
N GLY A 17 7.68 30.98 3.48
CA GLY A 17 6.80 31.90 4.18
C GLY A 17 7.57 33.07 4.78
N GLY A 18 6.82 34.03 5.25
CA GLY A 18 7.33 35.14 6.03
C GLY A 18 6.37 35.41 7.17
N MET A 19 6.90 35.81 8.29
CA MET A 19 6.14 36.19 9.46
C MET A 19 6.74 37.46 10.05
N GLN A 20 5.89 38.11 10.82
CA GLN A 20 6.27 39.24 11.63
C GLN A 20 6.16 38.82 13.09
N PHE A 21 7.18 39.08 13.90
CA PHE A 21 7.10 38.88 15.32
C PHE A 21 7.49 40.15 16.07
N ASN A 22 6.93 40.31 17.24
CA ASN A 22 7.30 41.38 18.15
C ASN A 22 8.30 40.84 19.17
N ASP A 23 9.42 41.51 19.25
CA ASP A 23 10.44 41.21 20.25
C ASP A 23 9.99 41.65 21.66
N CYS A 24 10.67 41.18 22.70
CA CYS A 24 10.42 41.60 24.08
C CYS A 24 10.51 43.12 24.28
N ASN A 25 11.22 43.86 23.41
CA ASN A 25 11.27 45.30 23.36
C ASN A 25 10.16 45.98 22.52
N ASN A 26 9.14 45.17 22.11
CA ASN A 26 8.03 45.62 21.30
C ASN A 26 8.44 46.20 19.92
N SER A 27 9.63 45.85 19.43
CA SER A 27 10.03 46.17 18.07
C SER A 27 9.60 45.06 17.14
N SER A 28 8.96 45.42 16.03
CA SER A 28 8.48 44.49 15.03
C SER A 28 9.60 44.06 14.11
N GLN A 29 9.83 42.78 13.98
CA GLN A 29 10.84 42.22 13.11
C GLN A 29 10.19 41.34 12.05
N ASP A 30 10.56 41.59 10.80
CA ASP A 30 10.12 40.78 9.64
C ASP A 30 11.16 39.72 9.31
N TYR A 31 10.71 38.49 9.11
CA TYR A 31 11.58 37.45 8.64
C TYR A 31 10.93 36.59 7.57
N GLN A 32 11.77 35.93 6.79
CA GLN A 32 11.39 34.95 5.78
C GLN A 32 12.07 33.65 6.09
N TYR A 33 11.40 32.56 5.73
CA TYR A 33 11.99 31.21 5.86
C TYR A 33 11.73 30.38 4.62
N LEU A 34 12.68 29.50 4.34
CA LEU A 34 12.56 28.42 3.38
C LEU A 34 12.92 27.13 4.11
N ARG A 35 12.01 26.16 4.13
CA ARG A 35 12.26 24.86 4.76
C ARG A 35 11.80 23.71 3.90
N ALA A 36 12.50 22.57 4.03
CA ALA A 36 12.14 21.31 3.47
C ALA A 36 11.78 20.35 4.61
N ASP A 37 10.57 19.82 4.57
CA ASP A 37 10.01 18.96 5.61
C ASP A 37 9.80 17.55 5.08
N LEU A 38 10.16 16.53 5.87
CA LEU A 38 9.74 15.16 5.72
C LEU A 38 8.48 14.94 6.56
N MET A 39 7.43 14.45 5.93
CA MET A 39 6.10 14.27 6.53
C MET A 39 5.75 12.80 6.67
N TRP A 40 5.16 12.43 7.79
CA TRP A 40 4.69 11.09 8.03
C TRP A 40 3.22 11.08 8.43
N ASN A 41 2.36 10.51 7.58
CA ASN A 41 0.94 10.34 7.89
C ASN A 41 0.74 9.08 8.74
N VAL A 42 0.59 9.26 10.04
CA VAL A 42 0.44 8.15 11.01
C VAL A 42 -0.88 7.40 10.78
N LEU A 43 -1.97 8.12 10.55
CA LEU A 43 -3.30 7.53 10.36
C LEU A 43 -3.45 6.83 9.01
N GLY A 44 -2.68 7.22 8.00
CA GLY A 44 -2.70 6.58 6.68
C GLY A 44 -2.31 5.09 6.69
N ASN A 45 -1.59 4.64 7.72
CA ASN A 45 -1.23 3.24 7.92
C ASN A 45 -2.26 2.45 8.74
N LEU A 46 -2.99 3.13 9.63
CA LEU A 46 -3.95 2.49 10.54
C LEU A 46 -5.26 2.11 9.84
N TYR A 47 -5.66 2.88 8.83
CA TYR A 47 -6.91 2.66 8.08
C TYR A 47 -6.69 1.84 6.79
N LYS A 48 -5.83 0.84 6.84
CA LYS A 48 -5.50 -0.01 5.69
C LYS A 48 -6.66 -0.86 5.17
N ASP A 49 -7.64 -1.12 6.00
CA ASP A 49 -8.67 -2.13 5.73
C ASP A 49 -9.95 -1.59 5.07
N ASP A 50 -10.21 -0.28 5.13
CA ASP A 50 -11.40 0.31 4.52
C ASP A 50 -11.10 0.97 3.18
N VAL A 51 -11.47 0.26 2.10
CA VAL A 51 -11.25 0.68 0.70
C VAL A 51 -12.03 1.94 0.33
N HIS A 52 -13.11 2.27 1.06
CA HIS A 52 -14.08 3.27 0.66
C HIS A 52 -14.17 4.50 1.58
N THR A 53 -13.61 4.45 2.76
CA THR A 53 -13.60 5.58 3.68
C THR A 53 -12.26 6.28 3.62
N LEU A 54 -12.20 7.40 2.90
CA LEU A 54 -11.14 8.39 3.11
C LEU A 54 -11.16 8.75 4.59
N ALA A 55 -10.10 8.43 5.31
CA ALA A 55 -9.94 8.89 6.67
C ALA A 55 -10.15 10.41 6.66
N ARG A 56 -11.24 10.87 7.30
CA ARG A 56 -11.56 12.31 7.33
C ARG A 56 -10.49 13.10 8.03
N TRP A 57 -9.78 12.47 8.95
CA TRP A 57 -8.70 13.05 9.72
C TRP A 57 -7.36 12.43 9.35
N SER A 58 -6.34 13.25 9.24
CA SER A 58 -4.96 12.82 9.11
C SER A 58 -4.11 13.58 10.10
N VAL A 59 -3.24 12.87 10.80
CA VAL A 59 -2.24 13.45 11.71
C VAL A 59 -0.87 13.19 11.11
N ILE A 60 -0.14 14.26 10.88
CA ILE A 60 1.09 14.27 10.09
C ILE A 60 2.19 14.96 10.91
N PRO A 61 2.92 14.23 11.75
CA PRO A 61 4.18 14.75 12.29
C PRO A 61 5.16 14.99 11.13
N TYR A 62 5.99 16.01 11.30
CA TYR A 62 7.03 16.34 10.34
C TYR A 62 8.31 16.76 11.05
N VAL A 63 9.40 16.56 10.36
CA VAL A 63 10.71 17.09 10.69
C VAL A 63 11.34 17.66 9.43
N GLY A 64 12.04 18.77 9.55
CA GLY A 64 12.61 19.44 8.40
C GLY A 64 13.84 20.27 8.75
N VAL A 65 14.44 20.74 7.70
CA VAL A 65 15.59 21.65 7.76
C VAL A 65 15.31 22.87 6.90
N GLY A 66 15.84 23.98 7.29
CA GLY A 66 15.60 25.22 6.57
C GLY A 66 16.58 26.33 6.90
N MET A 67 16.34 27.45 6.27
CA MET A 67 17.06 28.70 6.52
C MET A 67 16.05 29.79 6.82
N LEU A 68 16.36 30.59 7.84
CA LEU A 68 15.63 31.82 8.14
C LEU A 68 16.43 33.01 7.62
N HIS A 69 15.74 34.05 7.24
CA HIS A 69 16.33 35.31 6.87
C HIS A 69 15.61 36.41 7.64
N ASN A 70 16.30 37.01 8.58
CA ASN A 70 15.85 38.22 9.27
C ASN A 70 16.14 39.44 8.36
N LYS A 71 15.10 40.17 7.98
CA LYS A 71 15.25 41.35 7.10
C LYS A 71 15.88 42.55 7.78
N VAL A 72 15.79 42.59 9.11
CA VAL A 72 16.30 43.73 9.89
C VAL A 72 17.82 43.61 10.10
N ASN A 73 18.29 42.41 10.52
CA ASN A 73 19.69 42.19 10.86
C ASN A 73 20.47 41.44 9.76
N ALA A 74 19.83 41.13 8.64
CA ALA A 74 20.42 40.37 7.50
C ALA A 74 21.01 38.98 7.92
N HIS A 75 20.73 38.48 9.11
CA HIS A 75 21.17 37.15 9.57
C HIS A 75 20.44 36.06 8.84
N LYS A 76 21.16 34.98 8.48
CA LYS A 76 20.64 33.81 7.74
C LYS A 76 20.97 32.52 8.47
N PRO A 77 20.44 32.32 9.68
CA PRO A 77 20.74 31.09 10.42
C PRO A 77 20.10 29.87 9.76
N PHE A 78 20.81 28.75 9.86
CA PHE A 78 20.24 27.45 9.57
C PHE A 78 19.32 27.02 10.72
N ALA A 79 18.21 26.38 10.39
CA ALA A 79 17.22 25.96 11.37
C ALA A 79 16.76 24.53 11.14
N ILE A 80 16.46 23.85 12.23
CA ILE A 80 15.75 22.57 12.24
C ILE A 80 14.30 22.85 12.63
N SER A 81 13.37 22.31 11.86
CA SER A 81 11.94 22.41 12.11
C SER A 81 11.35 21.06 12.50
N TYR A 82 10.39 21.06 13.40
CA TYR A 82 9.60 19.90 13.74
C TYR A 82 8.23 20.32 14.24
N GLY A 83 7.24 19.47 14.04
CA GLY A 83 5.87 19.79 14.43
C GLY A 83 4.88 18.73 14.04
N ILE A 84 3.62 19.09 14.21
CA ILE A 84 2.48 18.23 13.89
C ILE A 84 1.48 19.05 13.06
N GLN A 85 1.04 18.46 11.97
CA GLN A 85 -0.02 18.98 11.13
C GLN A 85 -1.23 18.06 11.21
N GLY A 86 -2.38 18.61 11.60
CA GLY A 86 -3.68 17.98 11.49
C GLY A 86 -4.33 18.35 10.14
N GLN A 87 -4.94 17.40 9.47
CA GLN A 87 -5.72 17.66 8.24
C GLN A 87 -7.11 17.07 8.39
N TYR A 88 -8.11 17.86 8.03
CA TYR A 88 -9.50 17.41 7.91
C TYR A 88 -9.95 17.50 6.46
N HIS A 89 -10.24 16.36 5.86
CA HIS A 89 -10.64 16.27 4.45
C HIS A 89 -12.12 16.61 4.29
N LEU A 90 -12.39 17.78 3.70
CA LEU A 90 -13.74 18.21 3.30
C LEU A 90 -14.18 17.50 2.02
N SER A 91 -13.22 17.25 1.13
CA SER A 91 -13.41 16.62 -0.19
C SER A 91 -12.16 15.79 -0.53
N PRO A 92 -12.22 14.89 -1.51
CA PRO A 92 -11.03 14.19 -2.01
C PRO A 92 -9.88 15.10 -2.45
N ARG A 93 -10.19 16.37 -2.76
CA ARG A 93 -9.22 17.34 -3.23
C ARG A 93 -8.93 18.48 -2.27
N ILE A 94 -9.80 18.73 -1.30
CA ILE A 94 -9.72 19.90 -0.41
C ILE A 94 -9.66 19.42 1.04
N ALA A 95 -8.71 19.93 1.78
CA ALA A 95 -8.59 19.69 3.21
C ALA A 95 -8.28 21.00 3.96
N VAL A 96 -8.84 21.15 5.14
CA VAL A 96 -8.43 22.15 6.13
C VAL A 96 -7.23 21.60 6.87
N THR A 97 -6.24 22.44 7.09
CA THR A 97 -5.00 22.09 7.78
C THR A 97 -4.79 22.99 8.99
N ALA A 98 -4.39 22.40 10.10
CA ALA A 98 -3.92 23.10 11.28
C ALA A 98 -2.52 22.58 11.60
N GLU A 99 -1.57 23.45 11.78
CA GLU A 99 -0.17 23.10 12.04
C GLU A 99 0.34 23.81 13.28
N ILE A 100 0.99 23.07 14.15
CA ILE A 100 1.77 23.59 15.27
C ILE A 100 3.19 23.08 15.09
N GLY A 101 4.14 23.99 15.02
CA GLY A 101 5.54 23.64 14.81
C GLY A 101 6.50 24.54 15.55
N ASN A 102 7.67 24.00 15.77
CA ASN A 102 8.80 24.71 16.34
C ASN A 102 9.94 24.72 15.32
N MET A 103 10.63 25.84 15.27
CA MET A 103 11.85 26.03 14.49
C MET A 103 12.97 26.42 15.43
N THR A 104 14.04 25.65 15.46
CA THR A 104 15.20 25.89 16.30
C THR A 104 16.36 26.31 15.41
N THR A 105 16.89 27.49 15.63
CA THR A 105 18.04 28.01 14.89
C THR A 105 19.33 27.59 15.59
N MET A 106 20.39 27.35 14.83
CA MET A 106 21.70 27.01 15.37
C MET A 106 22.56 28.23 15.70
N GLN A 107 22.12 29.40 15.29
CA GLN A 107 22.80 30.67 15.47
C GLN A 107 21.83 31.71 16.02
N ASP A 108 22.37 32.80 16.51
CA ASP A 108 21.60 33.98 16.90
C ASP A 108 20.74 34.45 15.71
N PHE A 109 19.44 34.58 15.94
CA PHE A 109 18.46 34.97 14.95
C PHE A 109 17.98 36.40 15.15
N ASP A 110 17.80 36.81 16.40
CA ASP A 110 17.23 38.11 16.74
C ASP A 110 18.31 39.22 16.93
N GLY A 111 19.58 38.86 17.07
CA GLY A 111 20.69 39.78 17.26
C GLY A 111 20.96 40.16 18.71
N TYR A 112 20.26 39.56 19.68
CA TYR A 112 20.43 39.80 21.12
C TYR A 112 21.31 38.77 21.82
N GLY A 113 21.83 37.78 21.07
CA GLY A 113 22.62 36.69 21.58
C GLY A 113 21.82 35.40 21.73
N LYS A 114 22.54 34.29 21.83
CA LYS A 114 21.90 32.96 21.90
C LYS A 114 21.20 32.76 23.27
N ALA A 115 19.90 32.51 23.24
CA ALA A 115 19.14 32.19 24.47
C ALA A 115 19.59 30.86 25.10
N HIS A 116 20.07 29.91 24.29
CA HIS A 116 20.54 28.60 24.73
C HIS A 116 21.71 28.07 23.87
N ARG A 117 22.35 26.95 24.33
CA ARG A 117 23.40 26.24 23.57
C ARG A 117 22.98 25.88 22.13
N LEU A 118 21.70 25.67 21.90
CA LEU A 118 21.12 25.26 20.60
C LEU A 118 20.61 26.46 19.76
N GLY A 119 20.71 27.72 20.23
CA GLY A 119 20.19 28.90 19.53
C GLY A 119 18.76 29.25 19.92
N ASP A 120 18.07 29.99 19.06
CA ASP A 120 16.76 30.54 19.34
C ASP A 120 15.64 29.59 18.88
N HIS A 121 14.52 29.65 19.57
CA HIS A 121 13.34 28.84 19.28
C HIS A 121 12.18 29.70 18.80
N LEU A 122 11.57 29.30 17.71
CA LEU A 122 10.41 29.96 17.15
C LEU A 122 9.23 28.99 17.12
N LEU A 123 8.25 29.20 18.00
CA LEU A 123 6.99 28.46 18.00
C LEU A 123 6.01 29.12 17.02
N SER A 124 5.38 28.32 16.18
CA SER A 124 4.40 28.78 15.22
C SER A 124 3.13 27.93 15.24
N ALA A 125 1.99 28.59 15.09
CA ALA A 125 0.70 27.94 14.85
C ALA A 125 0.09 28.53 13.59
N SER A 126 -0.43 27.69 12.72
CA SER A 126 -1.03 28.12 11.46
C SER A 126 -2.27 27.33 11.08
N LEU A 127 -3.19 28.00 10.40
CA LEU A 127 -4.38 27.42 9.79
C LEU A 127 -4.33 27.67 8.29
N GLY A 128 -4.76 26.70 7.50
CA GLY A 128 -4.71 26.82 6.06
C GLY A 128 -5.63 25.86 5.34
N LEU A 129 -5.61 25.98 4.03
CA LEU A 129 -6.31 25.10 3.10
C LEU A 129 -5.27 24.36 2.25
N SER A 130 -5.45 23.06 2.13
CA SER A 130 -4.66 22.22 1.24
C SER A 130 -5.50 21.78 0.06
N VAL A 131 -4.97 22.00 -1.15
CA VAL A 131 -5.62 21.56 -2.39
C VAL A 131 -4.74 20.50 -3.04
N ARG A 132 -5.29 19.33 -3.30
CA ARG A 132 -4.60 18.24 -3.99
C ARG A 132 -4.75 18.40 -5.50
N ILE A 133 -3.62 18.57 -6.19
CA ILE A 133 -3.55 18.71 -7.64
C ILE A 133 -3.12 17.35 -8.22
N GLY A 134 -3.79 16.90 -9.29
CA GLY A 134 -3.47 15.66 -9.98
C GLY A 134 -4.44 14.51 -9.69
N LYS A 135 -4.00 13.28 -9.95
CA LYS A 135 -4.82 12.08 -9.74
C LYS A 135 -5.09 11.89 -8.25
N THR A 136 -6.37 11.86 -7.89
CA THR A 136 -6.81 11.56 -6.52
C THR A 136 -6.78 10.05 -6.32
N GLY A 137 -5.99 9.64 -5.37
CA GLY A 137 -5.84 8.24 -4.97
C GLY A 137 -4.51 7.64 -5.40
N TRP A 138 -3.93 6.90 -4.50
CA TRP A 138 -2.85 5.99 -4.81
C TRP A 138 -3.48 4.84 -5.59
N LYS A 139 -2.82 4.36 -6.66
CA LYS A 139 -3.10 3.01 -7.12
C LYS A 139 -2.71 2.12 -5.94
N ARG A 140 -3.69 1.66 -5.22
CA ARG A 140 -3.48 0.71 -4.14
C ARG A 140 -2.70 -0.46 -4.73
N VAL A 141 -1.65 -0.88 -4.09
CA VAL A 141 -1.13 -2.23 -4.29
C VAL A 141 -2.36 -3.12 -4.19
N ILE A 142 -2.69 -3.78 -5.29
CA ILE A 142 -3.84 -4.68 -5.38
C ILE A 142 -3.76 -5.57 -4.14
N ASP A 143 -4.81 -5.59 -3.35
CA ASP A 143 -4.87 -6.49 -2.20
C ASP A 143 -4.71 -7.91 -2.76
N ALA A 144 -3.57 -8.51 -2.51
CA ALA A 144 -3.25 -9.83 -3.03
C ALA A 144 -4.01 -10.95 -2.29
N ARG A 145 -4.63 -10.65 -1.15
CA ARG A 145 -5.34 -11.64 -0.32
C ARG A 145 -6.41 -12.42 -1.09
N PRO A 146 -7.35 -11.78 -1.84
CA PRO A 146 -8.33 -12.52 -2.62
C PRO A 146 -7.70 -13.40 -3.70
N TYR A 147 -6.59 -12.95 -4.30
CA TYR A 147 -5.88 -13.74 -5.31
C TYR A 147 -5.12 -14.91 -4.68
N ILE A 148 -4.57 -14.74 -3.49
CA ILE A 148 -3.93 -15.83 -2.73
C ILE A 148 -4.98 -16.86 -2.34
N ALA A 149 -6.10 -16.46 -1.76
CA ALA A 149 -7.19 -17.35 -1.39
C ALA A 149 -7.77 -18.11 -2.61
N GLN A 150 -7.92 -17.42 -3.74
CA GLN A 150 -8.36 -18.04 -5.00
C GLN A 150 -7.33 -19.06 -5.50
N ASN A 151 -6.05 -18.75 -5.41
CA ASN A 151 -4.98 -19.64 -5.84
C ASN A 151 -4.86 -20.87 -4.93
N GLU A 152 -5.04 -20.72 -3.62
CA GLU A 152 -5.10 -21.82 -2.66
C GLU A 152 -6.30 -22.72 -2.94
N TRP A 153 -7.49 -22.14 -3.21
CA TRP A 153 -8.67 -22.92 -3.58
C TRP A 153 -8.47 -23.68 -4.89
N LEU A 154 -7.91 -23.04 -5.92
CA LEU A 154 -7.62 -23.66 -7.21
C LEU A 154 -6.60 -24.80 -7.07
N SER A 155 -5.58 -24.61 -6.25
CA SER A 155 -4.57 -25.66 -6.02
C SER A 155 -5.16 -26.86 -5.27
N ALA A 156 -6.02 -26.64 -4.28
CA ALA A 156 -6.74 -27.69 -3.57
C ALA A 156 -7.71 -28.42 -4.50
N TYR A 157 -8.41 -27.72 -5.38
CA TYR A 157 -9.30 -28.31 -6.37
C TYR A 157 -8.52 -29.14 -7.40
N ALA A 158 -7.39 -28.65 -7.89
CA ALA A 158 -6.52 -29.40 -8.80
C ALA A 158 -5.99 -30.68 -8.15
N ALA A 159 -5.60 -30.61 -6.87
CA ALA A 159 -5.16 -31.79 -6.11
C ALA A 159 -6.28 -32.82 -5.95
N SER A 160 -7.51 -32.39 -5.68
CA SER A 160 -8.67 -33.29 -5.57
C SER A 160 -9.02 -33.97 -6.89
N LEU A 161 -8.91 -33.25 -7.99
CA LEU A 161 -9.09 -33.80 -9.35
C LEU A 161 -8.00 -34.84 -9.68
N SER A 162 -6.74 -34.53 -9.33
CA SER A 162 -5.63 -35.48 -9.54
C SER A 162 -5.81 -36.76 -8.74
N ASP A 163 -6.25 -36.64 -7.47
CA ASP A 163 -6.54 -37.80 -6.62
C ASP A 163 -7.71 -38.61 -7.18
N SER A 164 -8.79 -37.95 -7.60
CA SER A 164 -9.93 -38.65 -8.24
C SER A 164 -9.51 -39.35 -9.53
N ASN A 165 -8.71 -38.71 -10.37
CA ASN A 165 -8.19 -39.31 -11.59
C ASN A 165 -7.32 -40.53 -11.30
N SER A 166 -6.46 -40.46 -10.30
CA SER A 166 -5.64 -41.58 -9.86
C SER A 166 -6.49 -42.76 -9.37
N ARG A 167 -7.58 -42.49 -8.63
CA ARG A 167 -8.53 -43.52 -8.18
C ARG A 167 -9.26 -44.17 -9.35
N TYR A 168 -9.70 -43.37 -10.33
CA TYR A 168 -10.35 -43.91 -11.55
C TYR A 168 -9.40 -44.79 -12.36
N HIS A 169 -8.14 -44.38 -12.53
CA HIS A 169 -7.15 -45.22 -13.18
C HIS A 169 -6.92 -46.54 -12.44
N ALA A 170 -6.75 -46.48 -11.10
CA ALA A 170 -6.58 -47.68 -10.29
C ALA A 170 -7.81 -48.60 -10.31
N GLN A 171 -9.02 -48.04 -10.40
CA GLN A 171 -10.26 -48.81 -10.56
C GLN A 171 -10.33 -49.46 -11.95
N HIS A 172 -10.07 -48.69 -13.00
CA HIS A 172 -10.01 -49.17 -14.36
C HIS A 172 -9.04 -50.35 -14.52
N ASP A 173 -7.84 -50.22 -13.96
CA ASP A 173 -6.83 -51.30 -14.01
C ASP A 173 -7.31 -52.57 -13.27
N ARG A 174 -8.00 -52.41 -12.14
CA ARG A 174 -8.60 -53.56 -11.41
C ARG A 174 -9.72 -54.23 -12.23
N ASP A 175 -10.53 -53.42 -12.91
CA ASP A 175 -11.66 -53.93 -13.70
C ASP A 175 -11.17 -54.58 -15.00
N CYS A 176 -10.06 -54.11 -15.57
CA CYS A 176 -9.47 -54.71 -16.76
C CYS A 176 -8.74 -56.04 -16.51
N GLN A 177 -8.17 -56.25 -15.30
CA GLN A 177 -7.44 -57.48 -14.99
C GLN A 177 -8.28 -58.76 -15.15
N PRO A 178 -9.53 -58.85 -14.64
CA PRO A 178 -10.38 -60.01 -14.85
C PRO A 178 -10.72 -60.27 -16.32
N LEU A 179 -10.93 -59.17 -17.09
CA LEU A 179 -11.21 -59.27 -18.53
C LEU A 179 -10.03 -59.82 -19.32
N GLU A 180 -8.81 -59.42 -18.97
CA GLU A 180 -7.59 -59.99 -19.57
C GLU A 180 -7.40 -61.46 -19.23
N GLN A 181 -7.69 -61.83 -17.98
CA GLN A 181 -7.65 -63.22 -17.56
C GLN A 181 -8.67 -64.07 -18.30
N LEU A 182 -9.90 -63.56 -18.44
CA LEU A 182 -10.96 -64.22 -19.20
C LEU A 182 -10.57 -64.38 -20.67
N ARG A 183 -9.97 -63.35 -21.27
CA ARG A 183 -9.46 -63.40 -22.64
C ARG A 183 -8.38 -64.49 -22.82
N LYS A 184 -7.46 -64.63 -21.84
CA LYS A 184 -6.42 -65.67 -21.84
C LYS A 184 -7.03 -67.04 -21.74
N ILE A 185 -8.03 -67.26 -20.87
CA ILE A 185 -8.72 -68.58 -20.73
C ILE A 185 -9.45 -68.88 -22.02
N LEU A 186 -10.19 -67.96 -22.61
CA LEU A 186 -10.88 -68.20 -23.87
C LEU A 186 -9.93 -68.53 -25.03
N ALA A 187 -8.73 -67.90 -25.03
CA ALA A 187 -7.71 -68.22 -26.04
C ALA A 187 -7.16 -69.68 -25.86
N ILE A 188 -6.94 -70.16 -24.62
CA ILE A 188 -6.47 -71.50 -24.31
C ILE A 188 -7.52 -72.52 -24.71
N GLU A 189 -8.80 -72.25 -24.43
CA GLU A 189 -9.91 -73.16 -24.77
C GLU A 189 -10.30 -73.14 -26.25
N GLY A 190 -9.64 -72.28 -27.09
CA GLY A 190 -9.94 -72.19 -28.52
C GLY A 190 -11.28 -71.53 -28.83
N LEU A 191 -11.90 -70.81 -27.88
CA LEU A 191 -13.20 -70.20 -28.00
C LEU A 191 -13.07 -68.71 -28.32
N LEU A 192 -11.86 -68.15 -28.47
CA LEU A 192 -11.64 -66.75 -28.76
C LEU A 192 -12.24 -66.29 -30.08
N ASP A 193 -12.20 -67.17 -31.14
CA ASP A 193 -12.77 -66.84 -32.42
C ASP A 193 -14.29 -66.73 -32.36
N LYS A 194 -14.94 -67.46 -31.47
CA LYS A 194 -16.41 -67.44 -31.32
C LYS A 194 -16.89 -66.23 -30.47
N TYR A 195 -16.10 -65.81 -29.46
CA TYR A 195 -16.49 -64.80 -28.49
C TYR A 195 -15.60 -63.56 -28.53
N GLY A 196 -14.63 -63.47 -29.46
CA GLY A 196 -13.69 -62.35 -29.55
C GLY A 196 -14.34 -61.03 -29.81
N HIS A 197 -15.53 -61.04 -30.45
CA HIS A 197 -16.29 -59.81 -30.68
C HIS A 197 -16.75 -59.10 -29.41
N LEU A 198 -16.81 -59.79 -28.28
CA LEU A 198 -17.13 -59.20 -26.96
C LEU A 198 -15.98 -58.38 -26.36
N PHE A 199 -14.77 -58.56 -26.89
CA PHE A 199 -13.56 -57.84 -26.45
C PHE A 199 -13.05 -56.87 -27.51
N SER A 200 -13.83 -56.63 -28.59
CA SER A 200 -13.46 -55.61 -29.55
C SER A 200 -13.64 -54.20 -28.95
N ASP A 201 -12.71 -53.29 -29.23
CA ASP A 201 -12.68 -51.90 -28.71
C ASP A 201 -13.93 -51.09 -29.01
N ASP A 202 -14.84 -51.53 -29.87
CA ASP A 202 -16.11 -50.86 -30.15
C ASP A 202 -17.05 -50.81 -28.94
N ALA A 203 -16.86 -51.68 -27.91
CA ALA A 203 -17.61 -51.58 -26.66
C ALA A 203 -17.04 -50.53 -25.70
N ALA A 204 -15.78 -50.15 -25.85
CA ALA A 204 -15.12 -49.12 -25.03
C ALA A 204 -15.38 -47.70 -25.53
N SER A 205 -15.79 -47.55 -26.80
CA SER A 205 -16.00 -46.18 -27.37
C SER A 205 -17.36 -45.57 -27.05
N SER A 206 -18.26 -46.27 -26.35
CA SER A 206 -19.58 -45.76 -25.97
C SER A 206 -19.59 -44.96 -24.68
N VAL A 207 -18.46 -44.91 -23.95
CA VAL A 207 -18.30 -43.99 -22.81
C VAL A 207 -17.83 -42.65 -23.38
N THR A 208 -18.72 -41.92 -24.04
CA THR A 208 -18.53 -40.53 -24.36
C THR A 208 -18.33 -39.78 -23.06
N ASN A 209 -17.12 -39.26 -22.86
CA ASN A 209 -16.85 -38.25 -21.84
C ASN A 209 -17.87 -37.12 -22.00
N GLY A 210 -18.88 -37.12 -21.11
CA GLY A 210 -19.89 -36.07 -21.05
C GLY A 210 -19.27 -34.75 -20.55
N TYR A 211 -18.55 -34.06 -21.45
CA TYR A 211 -18.32 -32.65 -21.28
C TYR A 211 -19.48 -31.91 -21.96
N PRO A 212 -20.29 -31.15 -21.21
CA PRO A 212 -21.21 -30.20 -21.83
C PRO A 212 -20.39 -29.12 -22.51
N ARG A 213 -20.75 -28.82 -23.76
CA ARG A 213 -20.26 -27.66 -24.53
C ARG A 213 -20.79 -26.36 -23.94
#